data_23d32089e657e3c347cba6a22ce58868
#
_entry.id   23d32089e657e3c347cba6a22ce58868
#
_cell.length_a   1.000
_cell.length_b   1.000
_cell.length_c   1.000
_cell.angle_alpha   90.00
_cell.angle_beta   90.00
_cell.angle_gamma   90.00
#
_symmetry.space_group_name_H-M   'P 1'
#
loop_
_entity.id
_entity.type
_entity.pdbx_description
1 polymer ?
#
loop_
_entity_poly.entity_id
_entity_poly.type
_entity_poly.pdbx_seq_one_letter_code
_entity_poly.pdbx_strand_id
1 'polypeptide(L)'
;MKQMAVGAFKAHLPSASPVNLVTERDETGRVYVCTYPTMMGLINEVENGRRRLGPGYFDLIVIDEAHRSVYQKYGAIFEYFDSLLVGLTATPKDEVDINTYHLFDLERGVPTDFYDLDQAVKDGFLVPPRGVDVPLRFQREGIDYDKLPDIEKEMWDALEWDDDGNIPTRVEAAALNAWLFNEDTVDKVLAHLMEHGLRVKGGDRIGKTIIFAKNQAHADFIIERFDANYPQFKGAFARTIHHGVNYAQSLIDDFSATEKSPHIAVSVDMLDTGIDIPDVVNLVFFKPVYSKTKFWQMIGRGTRLRPDLFGPGQNKSCFYIFDYCGNFEFFSQDIPRPEGRPADSLSKRLFTTRLELVGELDRDQVEPTLRDDTASALHSEVAAMNLDNFIVRRKRRFVEKYQEHDAWRALDKDDMHVLATEVAGLPSEVEGEDEEAKRFDLLLLRLQLALLRHEAAFKRMSDTVVDIAAELELLGNLPMVRTHMALIAEIQTEEWWQDVTLPMLEEVRKKLRSLVRLIEKDRRKLLYTDFTDEMGEASMVD
;
A
#
# COMPACT_ATOMS: atom_id res chain seq x y z
N MET A 1 -4.81 -3.53 16.62
CA MET A 1 -6.14 -4.01 16.21
C MET A 1 -6.53 -5.35 16.88
N LYS A 2 -5.85 -6.47 16.68
CA LYS A 2 -6.25 -7.80 17.23
C LYS A 2 -6.37 -7.86 18.75
N GLN A 3 -5.37 -7.33 19.49
CA GLN A 3 -5.42 -7.23 20.96
C GLN A 3 -6.56 -6.32 21.44
N MET A 4 -6.84 -5.24 20.71
CA MET A 4 -7.95 -4.35 21.00
C MET A 4 -9.31 -5.04 20.82
N ALA A 5 -9.50 -5.81 19.72
CA ALA A 5 -10.73 -6.56 19.50
C ALA A 5 -10.93 -7.61 20.59
N VAL A 6 -9.91 -8.41 20.92
CA VAL A 6 -10.00 -9.39 22.05
C VAL A 6 -10.28 -8.69 23.36
N GLY A 7 -9.65 -7.53 23.62
CA GLY A 7 -9.87 -6.71 24.80
C GLY A 7 -11.31 -6.20 24.88
N ALA A 8 -11.87 -5.70 23.78
CA ALA A 8 -13.25 -5.24 23.71
C ALA A 8 -14.24 -6.39 23.96
N PHE A 9 -14.03 -7.56 23.35
CA PHE A 9 -14.86 -8.74 23.64
C PHE A 9 -14.76 -9.18 25.09
N LYS A 10 -13.54 -9.16 25.70
CA LYS A 10 -13.38 -9.45 27.15
C LYS A 10 -14.14 -8.46 28.04
N ALA A 11 -14.16 -7.20 27.66
CA ALA A 11 -14.85 -6.15 28.43
C ALA A 11 -16.38 -6.23 28.31
N HIS A 12 -16.89 -6.48 27.10
CA HIS A 12 -18.34 -6.41 26.80
C HIS A 12 -19.04 -7.77 26.77
N LEU A 13 -18.30 -8.86 26.49
CA LEU A 13 -18.80 -10.25 26.45
C LEU A 13 -17.85 -11.19 27.22
N PRO A 14 -17.67 -10.98 28.53
CA PRO A 14 -16.66 -11.75 29.30
C PRO A 14 -16.94 -13.26 29.32
N SER A 15 -18.19 -13.69 29.19
CA SER A 15 -18.59 -15.11 29.14
C SER A 15 -18.26 -15.81 27.80
N ALA A 16 -17.88 -15.05 26.76
CA ALA A 16 -17.61 -15.61 25.44
C ALA A 16 -16.20 -16.18 25.28
N SER A 17 -15.32 -16.00 26.28
CA SER A 17 -13.93 -16.49 26.25
C SER A 17 -13.23 -16.22 24.92
N PRO A 18 -12.98 -14.94 24.55
CA PRO A 18 -12.42 -14.62 23.25
C PRO A 18 -10.96 -15.06 23.13
N VAL A 19 -10.64 -15.73 22.03
CA VAL A 19 -9.34 -16.34 21.72
C VAL A 19 -8.70 -15.61 20.53
N ASN A 20 -7.40 -15.30 20.64
CA ASN A 20 -6.59 -14.77 19.55
C ASN A 20 -5.91 -15.91 18.79
N LEU A 21 -6.47 -16.36 17.69
CA LEU A 21 -5.92 -17.49 16.90
C LEU A 21 -4.56 -17.19 16.24
N VAL A 22 -4.06 -15.95 16.30
CA VAL A 22 -2.71 -15.63 15.82
C VAL A 22 -1.65 -16.06 16.82
N THR A 23 -1.96 -15.96 18.13
CA THR A 23 -1.02 -16.21 19.23
C THR A 23 -1.38 -17.43 20.07
N GLU A 24 -2.64 -17.83 20.03
CA GLU A 24 -3.20 -18.90 20.85
C GLU A 24 -3.78 -20.00 19.95
N ARG A 25 -3.56 -21.26 20.31
CA ARG A 25 -4.15 -22.42 19.62
C ARG A 25 -5.31 -23.05 20.39
N ASP A 26 -5.86 -22.33 21.37
CA ASP A 26 -6.97 -22.80 22.17
C ASP A 26 -8.30 -22.76 21.36
N GLU A 27 -9.04 -23.87 21.40
CA GLU A 27 -10.31 -24.04 20.72
C GLU A 27 -11.51 -24.01 21.67
N THR A 28 -11.30 -23.67 22.95
CA THR A 28 -12.36 -23.66 23.97
C THR A 28 -13.15 -22.35 24.03
N GLY A 29 -12.77 -21.35 23.23
CA GLY A 29 -13.46 -20.07 23.14
C GLY A 29 -14.79 -20.15 22.38
N ARG A 30 -15.62 -19.12 22.55
CA ARG A 30 -16.85 -18.91 21.78
C ARG A 30 -16.72 -17.79 20.76
N VAL A 31 -15.72 -16.91 20.93
CA VAL A 31 -15.35 -15.84 20.00
C VAL A 31 -13.90 -16.01 19.61
N TYR A 32 -13.62 -16.01 18.32
CA TYR A 32 -12.29 -16.17 17.77
C TYR A 32 -11.91 -14.93 16.98
N VAL A 33 -10.74 -14.37 17.25
CA VAL A 33 -10.19 -13.22 16.51
C VAL A 33 -8.94 -13.68 15.78
N CYS A 34 -8.91 -13.46 14.46
CA CYS A 34 -7.73 -13.80 13.66
C CYS A 34 -7.51 -12.81 12.50
N THR A 35 -6.40 -13.00 11.78
CA THR A 35 -6.21 -12.34 10.48
C THR A 35 -6.57 -13.28 9.35
N TYR A 36 -6.85 -12.70 8.18
CA TYR A 36 -7.10 -13.48 6.96
C TYR A 36 -5.97 -14.47 6.62
N PRO A 37 -4.66 -14.07 6.63
CA PRO A 37 -3.58 -15.03 6.40
C PRO A 37 -3.57 -16.18 7.39
N THR A 38 -3.84 -15.91 8.67
CA THR A 38 -3.92 -16.96 9.70
C THR A 38 -5.05 -17.92 9.41
N MET A 39 -6.25 -17.43 9.09
CA MET A 39 -7.39 -18.28 8.77
C MET A 39 -7.16 -19.10 7.51
N MET A 40 -6.54 -18.53 6.46
CA MET A 40 -6.14 -19.27 5.25
C MET A 40 -5.22 -20.45 5.54
N GLY A 41 -4.31 -20.31 6.52
CA GLY A 41 -3.51 -21.44 7.01
C GLY A 41 -4.36 -22.49 7.73
N LEU A 42 -5.18 -22.06 8.69
CA LEU A 42 -5.98 -22.93 9.56
C LEU A 42 -6.99 -23.80 8.80
N ILE A 43 -7.63 -23.29 7.74
CA ILE A 43 -8.57 -24.08 6.93
C ILE A 43 -7.91 -25.22 6.14
N ASN A 44 -6.59 -25.16 5.95
CA ASN A 44 -5.80 -26.20 5.30
C ASN A 44 -5.16 -27.17 6.31
N GLU A 45 -5.16 -26.85 7.61
CA GLU A 45 -4.60 -27.75 8.64
C GLU A 45 -5.41 -29.04 8.77
N VAL A 46 -4.72 -30.16 8.74
CA VAL A 46 -5.29 -31.51 8.92
C VAL A 46 -4.64 -32.16 10.14
N GLU A 47 -5.45 -32.52 11.12
CA GLU A 47 -5.03 -33.27 12.30
C GLU A 47 -5.72 -34.64 12.33
N ASN A 48 -4.95 -35.71 12.46
CA ASN A 48 -5.46 -37.09 12.50
C ASN A 48 -6.41 -37.44 11.31
N GLY A 49 -6.09 -36.94 10.12
CA GLY A 49 -6.89 -37.16 8.91
C GLY A 49 -8.20 -36.36 8.81
N ARG A 50 -8.41 -35.42 9.74
CA ARG A 50 -9.58 -34.52 9.72
C ARG A 50 -9.12 -33.06 9.67
N ARG A 51 -9.86 -32.22 8.98
CA ARG A 51 -9.59 -30.79 9.02
C ARG A 51 -9.80 -30.27 10.43
N ARG A 52 -8.87 -29.44 10.91
CA ARG A 52 -8.93 -28.83 12.24
C ARG A 52 -10.18 -27.96 12.39
N LEU A 53 -10.44 -27.08 11.42
CA LEU A 53 -11.66 -26.29 11.34
C LEU A 53 -12.53 -26.84 10.19
N GLY A 54 -13.66 -27.46 10.50
CA GLY A 54 -14.62 -27.95 9.49
C GLY A 54 -15.47 -26.80 8.93
N PRO A 55 -16.17 -27.02 7.80
CA PRO A 55 -17.04 -26.00 7.21
C PRO A 55 -18.11 -25.44 8.15
N GLY A 56 -18.68 -26.24 9.02
CA GLY A 56 -19.69 -25.84 10.01
C GLY A 56 -19.11 -25.49 11.38
N TYR A 57 -17.85 -25.06 11.46
CA TYR A 57 -17.21 -24.74 12.75
C TYR A 57 -17.69 -23.43 13.35
N PHE A 58 -17.99 -22.43 12.50
CA PHE A 58 -18.48 -21.12 12.92
C PHE A 58 -19.94 -20.93 12.50
N ASP A 59 -20.78 -20.44 13.42
CA ASP A 59 -22.16 -20.05 13.12
C ASP A 59 -22.24 -18.67 12.49
N LEU A 60 -21.31 -17.77 12.86
CA LEU A 60 -21.24 -16.38 12.40
C LEU A 60 -19.81 -15.96 12.16
N ILE A 61 -19.55 -15.32 11.04
CA ILE A 61 -18.28 -14.65 10.73
C ILE A 61 -18.55 -13.16 10.55
N VAL A 62 -17.86 -12.35 11.36
CA VAL A 62 -17.85 -10.89 11.22
C VAL A 62 -16.57 -10.46 10.55
N ILE A 63 -16.71 -9.77 9.42
CA ILE A 63 -15.61 -9.30 8.57
C ILE A 63 -15.45 -7.80 8.81
N ASP A 64 -14.38 -7.42 9.48
CA ASP A 64 -14.01 -6.02 9.65
C ASP A 64 -13.23 -5.52 8.42
N GLU A 65 -13.49 -4.29 8.00
CA GLU A 65 -12.95 -3.69 6.77
C GLU A 65 -13.28 -4.54 5.52
N ALA A 66 -14.55 -4.92 5.37
CA ALA A 66 -15.06 -5.71 4.25
C ALA A 66 -15.06 -4.93 2.93
N HIS A 67 -13.87 -4.54 2.45
CA HIS A 67 -13.68 -3.82 1.21
C HIS A 67 -12.79 -4.61 0.21
N ARG A 68 -12.65 -4.10 -1.00
CA ARG A 68 -12.08 -4.68 -2.21
C ARG A 68 -10.96 -5.72 -2.05
N SER A 69 -9.94 -5.44 -1.23
CA SER A 69 -8.74 -6.29 -1.12
C SER A 69 -9.00 -7.65 -0.43
N VAL A 70 -10.07 -7.74 0.36
CA VAL A 70 -10.38 -8.91 1.18
C VAL A 70 -10.93 -10.04 0.33
N TYR A 71 -11.92 -9.76 -0.52
CA TYR A 71 -12.56 -10.78 -1.34
C TYR A 71 -11.59 -11.42 -2.34
N GLN A 72 -10.79 -10.60 -3.02
CA GLN A 72 -9.90 -11.08 -4.08
C GLN A 72 -8.84 -12.06 -3.58
N LYS A 73 -8.28 -11.77 -2.40
CA LYS A 73 -7.18 -12.56 -1.82
C LYS A 73 -7.67 -13.68 -0.89
N TYR A 74 -8.77 -13.45 -0.20
CA TYR A 74 -9.22 -14.29 0.90
C TYR A 74 -10.67 -14.78 0.76
N GLY A 75 -11.31 -14.58 -0.38
CA GLY A 75 -12.70 -15.02 -0.66
C GLY A 75 -12.94 -16.50 -0.36
N ALA A 76 -11.90 -17.34 -0.59
CA ALA A 76 -11.98 -18.76 -0.28
C ALA A 76 -12.31 -19.08 1.19
N ILE A 77 -12.01 -18.20 2.15
CA ILE A 77 -12.38 -18.38 3.57
C ILE A 77 -13.90 -18.36 3.70
N PHE A 78 -14.54 -17.38 3.06
CA PHE A 78 -15.99 -17.19 3.18
C PHE A 78 -16.79 -18.23 2.41
N GLU A 79 -16.20 -18.79 1.36
CA GLU A 79 -16.76 -19.91 0.62
C GLU A 79 -16.52 -21.27 1.30
N TYR A 80 -15.56 -21.33 2.22
CA TYR A 80 -15.25 -22.56 2.96
C TYR A 80 -16.22 -22.82 4.10
N PHE A 81 -16.56 -21.77 4.89
CA PHE A 81 -17.42 -21.92 6.04
C PHE A 81 -18.90 -21.76 5.66
N ASP A 82 -19.74 -22.68 6.17
CA ASP A 82 -21.19 -22.61 6.11
C ASP A 82 -21.70 -21.80 7.31
N SER A 83 -21.58 -20.49 7.23
CA SER A 83 -21.85 -19.55 8.33
C SER A 83 -22.58 -18.30 7.83
N LEU A 84 -23.27 -17.63 8.74
CA LEU A 84 -23.78 -16.29 8.47
C LEU A 84 -22.61 -15.32 8.34
N LEU A 85 -22.68 -14.40 7.36
CA LEU A 85 -21.66 -13.40 7.12
C LEU A 85 -22.18 -12.00 7.45
N VAL A 86 -21.40 -11.24 8.23
CA VAL A 86 -21.63 -9.81 8.47
C VAL A 86 -20.38 -9.05 8.08
N GLY A 87 -20.50 -8.11 7.16
CA GLY A 87 -19.40 -7.22 6.73
C GLY A 87 -19.57 -5.83 7.32
N LEU A 88 -18.50 -5.32 7.92
CA LEU A 88 -18.39 -3.94 8.37
C LEU A 88 -17.36 -3.22 7.51
N THR A 89 -17.66 -2.01 7.06
CA THR A 89 -16.72 -1.18 6.30
C THR A 89 -16.97 0.30 6.56
N ALA A 90 -15.89 1.06 6.66
CA ALA A 90 -15.94 2.53 6.66
C ALA A 90 -15.92 3.12 5.24
N THR A 91 -15.88 2.28 4.20
CA THR A 91 -15.91 2.73 2.81
C THR A 91 -17.31 3.23 2.45
N PRO A 92 -17.46 4.43 1.85
CA PRO A 92 -18.74 4.92 1.37
C PRO A 92 -19.42 3.91 0.43
N LYS A 93 -20.75 3.77 0.54
CA LYS A 93 -21.53 2.77 -0.20
C LYS A 93 -21.27 2.77 -1.71
N ASP A 94 -21.06 3.93 -2.29
CA ASP A 94 -20.85 4.12 -3.72
C ASP A 94 -19.44 3.70 -4.18
N GLU A 95 -18.51 3.48 -3.22
CA GLU A 95 -17.13 3.07 -3.46
C GLU A 95 -16.82 1.64 -3.04
N VAL A 96 -17.78 0.96 -2.41
CA VAL A 96 -17.65 -0.47 -2.09
C VAL A 96 -17.62 -1.26 -3.39
N ASP A 97 -16.61 -2.11 -3.54
CA ASP A 97 -16.41 -2.95 -4.73
C ASP A 97 -17.63 -3.88 -4.97
N ILE A 98 -17.99 -4.06 -6.22
CA ILE A 98 -19.11 -4.94 -6.63
C ILE A 98 -18.93 -6.38 -6.09
N ASN A 99 -17.69 -6.86 -6.00
CA ASN A 99 -17.41 -8.20 -5.48
C ASN A 99 -17.71 -8.30 -3.97
N THR A 100 -17.59 -7.20 -3.23
CA THR A 100 -17.98 -7.15 -1.81
C THR A 100 -19.49 -7.30 -1.68
N TYR A 101 -20.28 -6.60 -2.51
CA TYR A 101 -21.74 -6.77 -2.51
C TYR A 101 -22.15 -8.19 -2.90
N HIS A 102 -21.48 -8.79 -3.90
CA HIS A 102 -21.72 -10.19 -4.29
C HIS A 102 -21.38 -11.20 -3.19
N LEU A 103 -20.35 -10.93 -2.36
CA LEU A 103 -20.01 -11.79 -1.23
C LEU A 103 -21.18 -11.93 -0.24
N PHE A 104 -21.94 -10.86 -0.07
CA PHE A 104 -23.10 -10.80 0.83
C PHE A 104 -24.45 -11.00 0.13
N ASP A 105 -24.44 -11.37 -1.15
CA ASP A 105 -25.66 -11.51 -1.99
C ASP A 105 -26.51 -10.23 -2.00
N LEU A 106 -25.86 -9.08 -2.09
CA LEU A 106 -26.49 -7.76 -2.08
C LEU A 106 -26.41 -7.08 -3.44
N GLU A 107 -27.39 -6.24 -3.75
CA GLU A 107 -27.37 -5.35 -4.90
C GLU A 107 -26.32 -4.26 -4.71
N ARG A 108 -25.60 -3.91 -5.78
CA ARG A 108 -24.56 -2.87 -5.76
C ARG A 108 -25.10 -1.53 -5.27
N GLY A 109 -24.41 -0.92 -4.32
CA GLY A 109 -24.78 0.36 -3.71
C GLY A 109 -25.92 0.29 -2.71
N VAL A 110 -26.43 -0.93 -2.41
CA VAL A 110 -27.53 -1.16 -1.47
C VAL A 110 -27.04 -2.04 -0.30
N PRO A 111 -26.34 -1.47 0.69
CA PRO A 111 -25.96 -2.21 1.88
C PRO A 111 -27.22 -2.58 2.71
N THR A 112 -27.11 -3.60 3.56
CA THR A 112 -28.20 -4.00 4.48
C THR A 112 -28.54 -2.88 5.45
N ASP A 113 -27.54 -2.12 5.91
CA ASP A 113 -27.68 -0.95 6.77
C ASP A 113 -26.60 0.06 6.43
N PHE A 114 -26.90 1.34 6.64
CA PHE A 114 -26.00 2.45 6.37
C PHE A 114 -26.12 3.50 7.47
N TYR A 115 -25.00 3.77 8.13
CA TYR A 115 -24.92 4.73 9.23
C TYR A 115 -23.74 5.65 9.00
N ASP A 116 -23.99 6.81 8.43
CA ASP A 116 -22.96 7.77 8.04
C ASP A 116 -22.50 8.67 9.19
N LEU A 117 -21.43 9.42 8.93
CA LEU A 117 -20.85 10.35 9.90
C LEU A 117 -21.88 11.42 10.34
N ASP A 118 -22.64 11.96 9.40
CA ASP A 118 -23.60 13.04 9.67
C ASP A 118 -24.73 12.55 10.59
N GLN A 119 -25.22 11.32 10.35
CA GLN A 119 -26.22 10.73 11.23
C GLN A 119 -25.63 10.42 12.62
N ALA A 120 -24.41 9.89 12.67
CA ALA A 120 -23.74 9.61 13.95
C ALA A 120 -23.45 10.87 14.78
N VAL A 121 -23.16 11.99 14.10
CA VAL A 121 -23.01 13.31 14.75
C VAL A 121 -24.37 13.82 15.26
N LYS A 122 -25.45 13.72 14.47
CA LYS A 122 -26.82 14.11 14.89
C LYS A 122 -27.29 13.31 16.08
N ASP A 123 -27.00 12.01 16.10
CA ASP A 123 -27.36 11.10 17.19
C ASP A 123 -26.47 11.29 18.44
N GLY A 124 -25.41 12.11 18.34
CA GLY A 124 -24.53 12.44 19.46
C GLY A 124 -23.50 11.33 19.78
N PHE A 125 -23.21 10.42 18.86
CA PHE A 125 -22.21 9.39 19.04
C PHE A 125 -20.82 9.80 18.57
N LEU A 126 -20.72 10.79 17.67
CA LEU A 126 -19.49 11.33 17.13
C LEU A 126 -19.50 12.86 17.16
N VAL A 127 -18.31 13.49 17.03
CA VAL A 127 -18.17 14.92 16.85
C VAL A 127 -17.84 15.28 15.39
N PRO A 128 -18.34 16.42 14.88
CA PRO A 128 -18.11 16.83 13.50
C PRO A 128 -16.68 17.31 13.26
N PRO A 129 -16.13 17.10 12.05
CA PRO A 129 -14.91 17.75 11.60
C PRO A 129 -15.13 19.25 11.32
N ARG A 130 -14.05 20.02 11.37
CA ARG A 130 -13.95 21.37 10.81
C ARG A 130 -12.73 21.41 9.91
N GLY A 131 -12.94 21.47 8.60
CA GLY A 131 -11.89 21.54 7.61
C GLY A 131 -11.26 22.94 7.53
N VAL A 132 -9.93 23.00 7.47
CA VAL A 132 -9.15 24.21 7.21
C VAL A 132 -8.23 23.91 6.04
N ASP A 133 -8.54 24.45 4.86
CA ASP A 133 -7.65 24.37 3.70
C ASP A 133 -6.59 25.46 3.79
N VAL A 134 -5.33 25.07 3.70
CA VAL A 134 -4.17 25.97 3.83
C VAL A 134 -3.26 25.76 2.62
N PRO A 135 -3.39 26.59 1.57
CA PRO A 135 -2.61 26.40 0.37
C PRO A 135 -1.13 26.73 0.59
N LEU A 136 -0.25 25.78 0.29
CA LEU A 136 1.19 25.95 0.19
C LEU A 136 1.60 25.89 -1.27
N ARG A 137 2.30 26.93 -1.76
CA ARG A 137 2.67 27.03 -3.17
C ARG A 137 3.51 25.85 -3.64
N PHE A 138 4.54 25.50 -2.89
CA PHE A 138 5.42 24.42 -3.30
C PHE A 138 4.72 23.05 -3.31
N GLN A 139 3.79 22.81 -2.38
CA GLN A 139 3.03 21.55 -2.33
C GLN A 139 2.01 21.44 -3.49
N ARG A 140 1.58 22.56 -4.06
CA ARG A 140 0.60 22.60 -5.16
C ARG A 140 1.24 22.70 -6.53
N GLU A 141 2.26 23.54 -6.67
CA GLU A 141 2.85 23.90 -7.96
C GLU A 141 4.25 23.33 -8.21
N GLY A 142 4.92 22.85 -7.16
CA GLY A 142 6.34 22.55 -7.21
C GLY A 142 7.22 23.79 -7.08
N ILE A 143 8.52 23.64 -7.35
CA ILE A 143 9.50 24.73 -7.30
C ILE A 143 10.03 24.96 -8.71
N ASP A 144 9.95 26.19 -9.19
CA ASP A 144 10.39 26.61 -10.50
C ASP A 144 11.60 27.57 -10.32
N TYR A 145 12.74 27.17 -10.88
CA TYR A 145 13.99 27.93 -10.77
C TYR A 145 13.83 29.40 -11.18
N ASP A 146 13.11 29.67 -12.30
CA ASP A 146 12.96 31.01 -12.82
C ASP A 146 12.19 31.95 -11.88
N LYS A 147 11.34 31.37 -11.01
CA LYS A 147 10.53 32.10 -10.03
C LYS A 147 11.22 32.35 -8.70
N LEU A 148 12.41 31.74 -8.47
CA LEU A 148 13.15 31.93 -7.25
C LEU A 148 13.86 33.30 -7.22
N PRO A 149 14.02 33.93 -6.04
CA PRO A 149 14.88 35.08 -5.85
C PRO A 149 16.35 34.75 -6.19
N ASP A 150 17.15 35.76 -6.54
CA ASP A 150 18.54 35.55 -6.96
C ASP A 150 19.39 34.80 -5.92
N ILE A 151 19.19 35.06 -4.64
CA ILE A 151 19.89 34.37 -3.54
C ILE A 151 19.51 32.87 -3.52
N GLU A 152 18.23 32.54 -3.72
CA GLU A 152 17.78 31.16 -3.74
C GLU A 152 18.19 30.43 -5.02
N LYS A 153 18.38 31.15 -6.15
CA LYS A 153 18.99 30.59 -7.36
C LYS A 153 20.45 30.20 -7.14
N GLU A 154 21.22 31.02 -6.42
CA GLU A 154 22.60 30.66 -6.05
C GLU A 154 22.62 29.40 -5.18
N MET A 155 21.68 29.26 -4.26
CA MET A 155 21.53 28.04 -3.44
C MET A 155 21.14 26.84 -4.29
N TRP A 156 20.20 27.01 -5.24
CA TRP A 156 19.78 25.99 -6.18
C TRP A 156 20.93 25.47 -7.03
N ASP A 157 21.74 26.37 -7.59
CA ASP A 157 22.90 26.04 -8.41
C ASP A 157 24.02 25.35 -7.61
N ALA A 158 24.07 25.58 -6.30
CA ALA A 158 25.04 24.95 -5.40
C ALA A 158 24.61 23.55 -4.91
N LEU A 159 23.37 23.13 -5.11
CA LEU A 159 22.89 21.81 -4.72
C LEU A 159 23.44 20.72 -5.65
N GLU A 160 23.83 19.60 -5.08
CA GLU A 160 24.15 18.38 -5.83
C GLU A 160 22.83 17.65 -6.15
N TRP A 161 22.20 17.99 -7.29
CA TRP A 161 20.89 17.47 -7.68
C TRP A 161 20.91 16.00 -8.08
N ASP A 162 21.98 15.60 -8.77
CA ASP A 162 22.25 14.20 -9.12
C ASP A 162 23.77 13.94 -9.14
N ASP A 163 24.16 12.68 -9.31
CA ASP A 163 25.58 12.29 -9.36
C ASP A 163 26.28 12.75 -10.65
N ASP A 164 25.51 13.11 -11.69
CA ASP A 164 26.00 13.56 -12.99
C ASP A 164 26.16 15.09 -13.07
N GLY A 165 25.75 15.83 -12.03
CA GLY A 165 25.85 17.29 -11.95
C GLY A 165 24.81 18.04 -12.78
N ASN A 166 23.70 17.39 -13.16
CA ASN A 166 22.60 18.05 -13.86
C ASN A 166 21.78 18.89 -12.89
N ILE A 167 21.53 20.14 -13.24
CA ILE A 167 20.72 21.08 -12.46
C ILE A 167 19.33 21.18 -13.12
N PRO A 168 18.25 20.71 -12.45
CA PRO A 168 16.91 20.83 -13.01
C PRO A 168 16.46 22.30 -13.03
N THR A 169 15.63 22.67 -13.98
CA THR A 169 14.97 23.98 -14.02
C THR A 169 13.68 24.01 -13.21
N ARG A 170 13.17 22.84 -12.80
CA ARG A 170 11.94 22.69 -12.05
C ARG A 170 11.94 21.42 -11.24
N VAL A 171 11.32 21.47 -10.07
CA VAL A 171 10.99 20.31 -9.23
C VAL A 171 9.48 20.24 -9.06
N GLU A 172 8.90 19.11 -9.43
CA GLU A 172 7.46 18.91 -9.35
C GLU A 172 6.98 18.77 -7.89
N ALA A 173 5.75 19.19 -7.61
CA ALA A 173 5.13 19.10 -6.28
C ALA A 173 5.19 17.66 -5.69
N ALA A 174 5.17 16.63 -6.53
CA ALA A 174 5.28 15.24 -6.12
C ALA A 174 6.64 14.89 -5.48
N ALA A 175 7.69 15.62 -5.78
CA ALA A 175 9.04 15.44 -5.23
C ALA A 175 9.18 15.98 -3.81
N LEU A 176 8.41 17.04 -3.48
CA LEU A 176 8.42 17.61 -2.15
C LEU A 176 7.94 16.60 -1.11
N ASN A 177 8.63 16.58 0.01
CA ASN A 177 8.42 15.62 1.10
C ASN A 177 8.60 14.14 0.69
N ALA A 178 9.04 13.88 -0.56
CA ALA A 178 9.46 12.55 -1.00
C ALA A 178 10.98 12.39 -0.89
N TRP A 179 11.73 13.28 -1.51
CA TRP A 179 13.19 13.33 -1.50
C TRP A 179 13.75 14.77 -1.42
N LEU A 180 12.96 15.78 -1.77
CA LEU A 180 13.29 17.20 -1.54
C LEU A 180 12.51 17.69 -0.32
N PHE A 181 13.22 18.14 0.70
CA PHE A 181 12.67 18.64 1.95
C PHE A 181 13.00 20.12 2.08
N ASN A 182 11.96 20.95 2.26
CA ASN A 182 12.13 22.38 2.42
C ASN A 182 11.84 22.82 3.86
N GLU A 183 12.81 23.43 4.51
CA GLU A 183 12.73 23.83 5.92
C GLU A 183 11.64 24.86 6.16
N ASP A 184 11.58 25.92 5.35
CA ASP A 184 10.59 26.99 5.49
C ASP A 184 9.15 26.48 5.34
N THR A 185 8.92 25.52 4.42
CA THR A 185 7.61 24.88 4.26
C THR A 185 7.18 24.16 5.53
N VAL A 186 8.06 23.34 6.13
CA VAL A 186 7.73 22.58 7.34
C VAL A 186 7.56 23.51 8.54
N ASP A 187 8.43 24.51 8.67
CA ASP A 187 8.36 25.50 9.75
C ASP A 187 7.04 26.28 9.73
N LYS A 188 6.57 26.70 8.54
CA LYS A 188 5.27 27.34 8.36
C LYS A 188 4.10 26.43 8.76
N VAL A 189 4.11 25.17 8.37
CA VAL A 189 3.09 24.19 8.77
C VAL A 189 3.06 24.02 10.28
N LEU A 190 4.22 23.88 10.92
CA LEU A 190 4.33 23.74 12.37
C LEU A 190 3.89 25.01 13.09
N ALA A 191 4.30 26.18 12.63
CA ALA A 191 3.90 27.46 13.21
C ALA A 191 2.39 27.65 13.13
N HIS A 192 1.79 27.43 11.94
CA HIS A 192 0.36 27.53 11.74
C HIS A 192 -0.42 26.54 12.63
N LEU A 193 0.03 25.29 12.74
CA LEU A 193 -0.58 24.32 13.65
C LEU A 193 -0.51 24.76 15.11
N MET A 194 0.65 25.23 15.57
CA MET A 194 0.84 25.63 16.97
C MET A 194 0.06 26.89 17.34
N GLU A 195 -0.23 27.76 16.37
CA GLU A 195 -1.03 28.97 16.54
C GLU A 195 -2.54 28.69 16.50
N HIS A 196 -3.00 27.94 15.49
CA HIS A 196 -4.43 27.77 15.17
C HIS A 196 -5.03 26.44 15.60
N GLY A 197 -4.20 25.47 16.02
CA GLY A 197 -4.67 24.17 16.49
C GLY A 197 -5.50 24.28 17.78
N LEU A 198 -6.51 23.40 17.91
CA LEU A 198 -7.32 23.33 19.13
C LEU A 198 -6.44 23.04 20.34
N ARG A 199 -6.65 23.83 21.39
CA ARG A 199 -5.85 23.79 22.61
C ARG A 199 -6.68 23.24 23.77
N VAL A 200 -6.01 22.58 24.71
CA VAL A 200 -6.57 22.02 25.93
C VAL A 200 -5.94 22.71 27.16
N LYS A 201 -6.35 22.35 28.36
CA LYS A 201 -5.85 22.92 29.62
C LYS A 201 -5.98 24.43 29.67
N GLY A 202 -7.17 24.95 29.39
CA GLY A 202 -7.42 26.40 29.43
C GLY A 202 -6.68 27.19 28.33
N GLY A 203 -6.16 26.51 27.30
CA GLY A 203 -5.41 27.16 26.21
C GLY A 203 -3.89 27.03 26.32
N ASP A 204 -3.37 26.47 27.41
CA ASP A 204 -1.91 26.42 27.65
C ASP A 204 -1.19 25.36 26.76
N ARG A 205 -1.89 24.33 26.32
CA ARG A 205 -1.29 23.22 25.55
C ARG A 205 -2.12 22.91 24.32
N ILE A 206 -1.45 22.68 23.19
CA ILE A 206 -2.12 22.12 22.00
C ILE A 206 -2.69 20.74 22.34
N GLY A 207 -3.88 20.45 21.85
CA GLY A 207 -4.52 19.15 22.04
C GLY A 207 -3.79 18.03 21.28
N LYS A 208 -4.10 16.79 21.58
CA LYS A 208 -3.51 15.64 20.86
C LYS A 208 -3.70 15.83 19.37
N THR A 209 -2.60 15.74 18.64
CA THR A 209 -2.50 16.03 17.22
C THR A 209 -1.87 14.86 16.47
N ILE A 210 -2.43 14.50 15.31
CA ILE A 210 -1.82 13.55 14.38
C ILE A 210 -1.42 14.31 13.12
N ILE A 211 -0.13 14.24 12.76
CA ILE A 211 0.40 14.74 11.48
C ILE A 211 0.64 13.53 10.57
N PHE A 212 -0.01 13.50 9.41
CA PHE A 212 0.15 12.44 8.43
C PHE A 212 1.27 12.82 7.46
N ALA A 213 2.41 12.13 7.55
CA ALA A 213 3.58 12.34 6.72
C ALA A 213 3.60 11.41 5.51
N LYS A 214 4.33 11.80 4.46
CA LYS A 214 4.41 11.08 3.18
C LYS A 214 5.22 9.79 3.27
N ASN A 215 6.38 9.86 3.95
CA ASN A 215 7.27 8.74 4.19
C ASN A 215 8.02 8.94 5.52
N GLN A 216 8.89 7.98 5.87
CA GLN A 216 9.64 8.03 7.11
C GLN A 216 10.60 9.23 7.18
N ALA A 217 11.35 9.50 6.10
CA ALA A 217 12.27 10.64 6.05
C ALA A 217 11.53 11.97 6.28
N HIS A 218 10.34 12.12 5.70
CA HIS A 218 9.48 13.29 5.95
C HIS A 218 9.04 13.36 7.41
N ALA A 219 8.64 12.23 8.01
CA ALA A 219 8.22 12.21 9.41
C ALA A 219 9.36 12.59 10.36
N ASP A 220 10.56 12.08 10.12
CA ASP A 220 11.75 12.38 10.91
C ASP A 220 12.16 13.85 10.74
N PHE A 221 12.08 14.39 9.53
CA PHE A 221 12.37 15.80 9.24
C PHE A 221 11.36 16.74 9.94
N ILE A 222 10.08 16.41 9.97
CA ILE A 222 9.08 17.19 10.74
C ILE A 222 9.45 17.24 12.23
N ILE A 223 9.90 16.11 12.81
CA ILE A 223 10.33 16.08 14.23
C ILE A 223 11.58 16.92 14.45
N GLU A 224 12.58 16.80 13.56
CA GLU A 224 13.80 17.61 13.63
C GLU A 224 13.48 19.11 13.62
N ARG A 225 12.65 19.56 12.67
CA ARG A 225 12.21 20.97 12.61
C ARG A 225 11.41 21.38 13.83
N PHE A 226 10.53 20.49 14.33
CA PHE A 226 9.79 20.78 15.56
C PHE A 226 10.71 20.98 16.76
N ASP A 227 11.67 20.09 16.97
CA ASP A 227 12.62 20.19 18.09
C ASP A 227 13.54 21.42 17.97
N ALA A 228 13.90 21.81 16.75
CA ALA A 228 14.68 23.03 16.48
C ALA A 228 13.90 24.31 16.80
N ASN A 229 12.62 24.38 16.38
CA ASN A 229 11.79 25.58 16.55
C ASN A 229 11.15 25.67 17.96
N TYR A 230 10.98 24.53 18.64
CA TYR A 230 10.33 24.45 19.95
C TYR A 230 11.20 23.72 21.01
N PRO A 231 12.45 24.17 21.26
CA PRO A 231 13.40 23.48 22.15
C PRO A 231 12.95 23.39 23.60
N GLN A 232 12.00 24.23 24.03
CA GLN A 232 11.39 24.19 25.36
C GLN A 232 10.66 22.87 25.66
N PHE A 233 10.26 22.10 24.64
CA PHE A 233 9.59 20.82 24.81
C PHE A 233 10.55 19.62 24.92
N LYS A 234 11.87 19.86 24.84
CA LYS A 234 12.94 18.88 25.12
C LYS A 234 12.83 17.57 24.34
N GLY A 235 12.36 17.62 23.11
CA GLY A 235 12.28 16.47 22.21
C GLY A 235 11.30 15.36 22.63
N ALA A 236 10.40 15.58 23.56
CA ALA A 236 9.43 14.58 24.00
C ALA A 236 7.99 14.86 23.51
N PHE A 237 7.71 16.09 23.13
CA PHE A 237 6.37 16.58 22.83
C PHE A 237 5.82 16.07 21.50
N ALA A 238 6.69 16.00 20.48
CA ALA A 238 6.39 15.42 19.18
C ALA A 238 7.23 14.16 18.96
N ARG A 239 6.65 13.12 18.37
CA ARG A 239 7.32 11.84 18.10
C ARG A 239 6.81 11.20 16.81
N THR A 240 7.72 10.54 16.07
CA THR A 240 7.37 9.70 14.95
C THR A 240 6.81 8.37 15.43
N ILE A 241 5.67 7.94 14.86
CA ILE A 241 5.04 6.64 15.13
C ILE A 241 4.85 5.89 13.80
N HIS A 242 5.69 4.87 13.57
CA HIS A 242 5.62 4.00 12.40
C HIS A 242 6.09 2.57 12.72
N HIS A 243 5.83 1.62 11.82
CA HIS A 243 6.12 0.19 12.05
C HIS A 243 7.59 -0.15 12.30
N GLY A 244 8.52 0.67 11.84
CA GLY A 244 9.97 0.48 12.03
C GLY A 244 10.50 0.93 13.41
N VAL A 245 9.68 1.53 14.25
CA VAL A 245 10.11 1.97 15.61
C VAL A 245 9.98 0.80 16.59
N ASN A 246 11.09 0.44 17.24
CA ASN A 246 11.16 -0.66 18.25
C ASN A 246 10.26 -0.33 19.44
N TYR A 247 9.42 0.32 19.67
CA TYR A 247 8.50 0.63 20.78
C TYR A 247 7.22 1.33 20.28
N ALA A 248 6.84 1.11 19.02
CA ALA A 248 5.69 1.77 18.43
C ALA A 248 4.42 1.59 19.26
N GLN A 249 4.17 0.40 19.81
CA GLN A 249 3.01 0.16 20.67
C GLN A 249 3.06 0.97 21.97
N SER A 250 4.21 1.05 22.63
CA SER A 250 4.38 1.86 23.84
C SER A 250 4.18 3.36 23.56
N LEU A 251 4.64 3.84 22.40
CA LEU A 251 4.40 5.23 21.99
C LEU A 251 2.91 5.51 21.72
N ILE A 252 2.19 4.54 21.15
CA ILE A 252 0.73 4.65 20.96
C ILE A 252 0.03 4.66 22.31
N ASP A 253 0.42 3.80 23.25
CA ASP A 253 -0.16 3.75 24.59
C ASP A 253 0.09 5.05 25.34
N ASP A 254 1.29 5.61 25.25
CA ASP A 254 1.61 6.92 25.83
C ASP A 254 0.89 8.07 25.12
N PHE A 255 0.78 8.04 23.80
CA PHE A 255 0.00 9.02 23.03
C PHE A 255 -1.50 8.94 23.37
N SER A 256 -2.01 7.76 23.70
CA SER A 256 -3.41 7.55 24.10
C SER A 256 -3.71 8.09 25.52
N ALA A 257 -2.69 8.24 26.36
CA ALA A 257 -2.84 8.81 27.69
C ALA A 257 -2.89 10.34 27.62
N THR A 258 -3.92 10.95 28.23
CA THR A 258 -4.22 12.40 28.16
C THR A 258 -3.03 13.27 28.56
N GLU A 259 -2.32 12.91 29.64
CA GLU A 259 -1.27 13.73 30.24
C GLU A 259 0.14 13.37 29.76
N LYS A 260 0.32 12.23 29.12
CA LYS A 260 1.64 11.78 28.69
C LYS A 260 2.03 12.35 27.33
N SER A 261 3.32 12.60 27.15
CA SER A 261 3.92 12.82 25.84
C SER A 261 4.01 11.49 25.06
N PRO A 262 3.95 11.53 23.72
CA PRO A 262 3.88 12.74 22.90
C PRO A 262 2.48 13.36 22.86
N HIS A 263 2.42 14.66 22.57
CA HIS A 263 1.17 15.37 22.29
C HIS A 263 0.95 15.54 20.79
N ILE A 264 2.02 15.48 20.00
CA ILE A 264 1.99 15.45 18.55
C ILE A 264 2.58 14.11 18.08
N ALA A 265 1.79 13.33 17.36
CA ALA A 265 2.22 12.09 16.73
C ALA A 265 2.38 12.32 15.22
N VAL A 266 3.58 12.12 14.68
CA VAL A 266 3.82 12.15 13.22
C VAL A 266 3.81 10.72 12.71
N SER A 267 2.88 10.41 11.80
CA SER A 267 2.65 9.05 11.31
C SER A 267 2.71 8.96 9.81
N VAL A 268 3.28 7.87 9.31
CA VAL A 268 3.26 7.57 7.86
C VAL A 268 2.00 6.80 7.48
N ASP A 269 1.72 5.66 8.11
CA ASP A 269 0.55 4.81 7.83
C ASP A 269 -0.04 4.15 9.08
N MET A 270 0.70 4.14 10.21
CA MET A 270 0.34 3.33 11.37
C MET A 270 -0.87 3.86 12.14
N LEU A 271 -1.07 5.17 12.15
CA LEU A 271 -2.20 5.83 12.81
C LEU A 271 -3.37 6.12 11.86
N ASP A 272 -3.25 5.80 10.58
CA ASP A 272 -4.31 6.01 9.58
C ASP A 272 -5.54 5.14 9.91
N THR A 273 -5.30 3.92 10.46
CA THR A 273 -6.35 2.95 10.83
C THR A 273 -6.09 2.33 12.20
N GLY A 274 -7.13 1.79 12.82
CA GLY A 274 -7.00 0.84 13.95
C GLY A 274 -6.64 1.39 15.32
N ILE A 275 -6.62 2.70 15.52
CA ILE A 275 -6.46 3.33 16.86
C ILE A 275 -7.74 4.02 17.29
N ASP A 276 -7.96 4.06 18.59
CA ASP A 276 -9.09 4.75 19.21
C ASP A 276 -8.57 5.66 20.33
N ILE A 277 -8.40 6.96 20.02
CA ILE A 277 -7.85 7.96 20.93
C ILE A 277 -8.80 9.16 20.98
N PRO A 278 -9.73 9.20 21.94
CA PRO A 278 -10.74 10.26 22.04
C PRO A 278 -10.17 11.68 22.17
N ASP A 279 -8.98 11.81 22.73
CA ASP A 279 -8.32 13.10 22.99
C ASP A 279 -7.77 13.78 21.71
N VAL A 280 -7.76 13.10 20.56
CA VAL A 280 -7.30 13.68 19.28
C VAL A 280 -8.27 14.77 18.82
N VAL A 281 -7.78 16.00 18.65
CA VAL A 281 -8.57 17.17 18.23
C VAL A 281 -7.99 17.89 17.03
N ASN A 282 -6.77 17.60 16.62
CA ASN A 282 -6.16 18.15 15.42
C ASN A 282 -5.64 17.03 14.52
N LEU A 283 -6.02 17.05 13.27
CA LEU A 283 -5.47 16.21 12.21
C LEU A 283 -4.79 17.10 11.18
N VAL A 284 -3.59 16.76 10.78
CA VAL A 284 -2.79 17.52 9.82
C VAL A 284 -2.48 16.63 8.61
N PHE A 285 -3.03 16.96 7.47
CA PHE A 285 -2.75 16.30 6.21
C PHE A 285 -1.56 16.99 5.54
N PHE A 286 -0.39 16.43 5.76
CA PHE A 286 0.86 16.89 5.14
C PHE A 286 1.39 15.88 4.12
N LYS A 287 0.47 15.13 3.55
CA LYS A 287 0.67 14.24 2.38
C LYS A 287 -0.57 14.26 1.49
N PRO A 288 -0.42 14.12 0.17
CA PRO A 288 -1.56 13.88 -0.69
C PRO A 288 -2.14 12.48 -0.42
N VAL A 289 -3.45 12.38 -0.39
CA VAL A 289 -4.20 11.13 -0.20
C VAL A 289 -5.01 10.88 -1.47
N TYR A 290 -4.86 9.70 -2.09
CA TYR A 290 -5.52 9.37 -3.36
C TYR A 290 -6.65 8.35 -3.20
N SER A 291 -6.87 7.83 -1.98
CA SER A 291 -7.94 6.89 -1.67
C SER A 291 -8.96 7.56 -0.75
N LYS A 292 -10.21 7.63 -1.21
CA LYS A 292 -11.32 8.21 -0.43
C LYS A 292 -11.57 7.41 0.84
N THR A 293 -11.51 6.08 0.78
CA THR A 293 -11.59 5.21 1.95
C THR A 293 -10.53 5.56 2.98
N LYS A 294 -9.25 5.67 2.54
CA LYS A 294 -8.14 6.04 3.41
C LYS A 294 -8.33 7.42 4.01
N PHE A 295 -8.77 8.38 3.21
CA PHE A 295 -9.07 9.75 3.65
C PHE A 295 -10.11 9.76 4.79
N TRP A 296 -11.24 9.06 4.61
CA TRP A 296 -12.27 8.97 5.64
C TRP A 296 -11.83 8.19 6.88
N GLN A 297 -11.03 7.15 6.73
CA GLN A 297 -10.43 6.44 7.85
C GLN A 297 -9.51 7.33 8.70
N MET A 298 -8.72 8.19 8.04
CA MET A 298 -7.87 9.18 8.70
C MET A 298 -8.71 10.25 9.42
N ILE A 299 -9.75 10.79 8.79
CA ILE A 299 -10.72 11.72 9.41
C ILE A 299 -11.37 11.09 10.64
N GLY A 300 -11.73 9.81 10.55
CA GLY A 300 -12.32 9.04 11.65
C GLY A 300 -11.48 9.01 12.94
N ARG A 301 -10.17 9.35 12.88
CA ARG A 301 -9.31 9.44 14.07
C ARG A 301 -9.69 10.60 14.99
N GLY A 302 -10.35 11.63 14.46
CA GLY A 302 -10.78 12.80 15.25
C GLY A 302 -12.21 12.74 15.76
N THR A 303 -13.05 11.81 15.30
CA THR A 303 -14.51 11.86 15.51
C THR A 303 -15.00 11.45 16.92
N ARG A 304 -14.15 10.86 17.77
CA ARG A 304 -14.56 10.32 19.08
C ARG A 304 -15.00 11.39 20.06
N LEU A 305 -16.05 11.10 20.82
CA LEU A 305 -16.49 11.91 21.95
C LEU A 305 -15.42 11.91 23.06
N ARG A 306 -15.27 13.06 23.72
CA ARG A 306 -14.41 13.17 24.91
C ARG A 306 -15.01 14.16 25.90
N PRO A 307 -15.63 13.68 27.01
CA PRO A 307 -16.11 14.53 28.06
C PRO A 307 -14.96 15.32 28.70
N ASP A 308 -15.25 16.54 29.12
CA ASP A 308 -14.37 17.43 29.90
C ASP A 308 -12.98 17.68 29.26
N LEU A 309 -12.84 17.53 27.95
CA LEU A 309 -11.54 17.66 27.28
C LEU A 309 -10.96 19.07 27.39
N PHE A 310 -11.81 20.08 27.29
CA PHE A 310 -11.40 21.49 27.33
C PHE A 310 -11.51 22.10 28.76
N GLY A 311 -12.05 21.35 29.70
CA GLY A 311 -12.25 21.73 31.09
C GLY A 311 -13.52 21.13 31.66
N PRO A 312 -13.76 21.24 32.97
CA PRO A 312 -14.97 20.70 33.60
C PRO A 312 -16.25 21.21 32.94
N GLY A 313 -17.10 20.31 32.47
CA GLY A 313 -18.33 20.60 31.72
C GLY A 313 -18.11 21.04 30.25
N GLN A 314 -16.86 21.11 29.78
CA GLN A 314 -16.52 21.50 28.40
C GLN A 314 -16.08 20.28 27.57
N ASN A 315 -17.06 19.63 27.01
CA ASN A 315 -16.84 18.44 26.19
C ASN A 315 -16.22 18.79 24.83
N LYS A 316 -15.57 17.81 24.21
CA LYS A 316 -15.15 17.89 22.82
C LYS A 316 -16.40 18.04 21.94
N SER A 317 -16.51 19.15 21.21
CA SER A 317 -17.63 19.48 20.33
C SER A 317 -17.30 19.35 18.85
N CYS A 318 -16.03 19.38 18.50
CA CYS A 318 -15.51 19.22 17.13
C CYS A 318 -14.02 18.87 17.16
N PHE A 319 -13.45 18.65 16.01
CA PHE A 319 -12.00 18.56 15.80
C PHE A 319 -11.61 19.26 14.52
N TYR A 320 -10.35 19.70 14.41
CA TYR A 320 -9.84 20.40 13.23
C TYR A 320 -9.07 19.46 12.31
N ILE A 321 -9.22 19.71 11.00
CA ILE A 321 -8.46 19.08 9.96
C ILE A 321 -7.74 20.17 9.17
N PHE A 322 -6.42 20.22 9.26
CA PHE A 322 -5.59 21.12 8.46
C PHE A 322 -5.10 20.38 7.22
N ASP A 323 -5.49 20.86 6.05
CA ASP A 323 -5.08 20.28 4.77
C ASP A 323 -4.12 21.22 4.05
N TYR A 324 -2.87 20.80 3.94
CA TYR A 324 -1.81 21.53 3.25
C TYR A 324 -1.54 21.01 1.83
N CYS A 325 -2.18 19.92 1.42
CA CYS A 325 -1.90 19.22 0.17
C CYS A 325 -3.08 19.22 -0.82
N GLY A 326 -4.15 19.94 -0.54
CA GLY A 326 -5.32 20.06 -1.43
C GLY A 326 -6.19 18.79 -1.47
N ASN A 327 -6.19 17.99 -0.42
CA ASN A 327 -7.01 16.78 -0.35
C ASN A 327 -8.50 17.09 -0.36
N PHE A 328 -8.94 18.18 0.28
CA PHE A 328 -10.34 18.62 0.26
C PHE A 328 -10.79 18.93 -1.16
N GLU A 329 -10.00 19.70 -1.91
CA GLU A 329 -10.29 20.01 -3.33
C GLU A 329 -10.33 18.75 -4.17
N PHE A 330 -9.36 17.83 -3.98
CA PHE A 330 -9.29 16.56 -4.71
C PHE A 330 -10.53 15.68 -4.49
N PHE A 331 -11.05 15.60 -3.26
CA PHE A 331 -12.20 14.75 -2.95
C PHE A 331 -13.55 15.45 -3.13
N SER A 332 -13.59 16.79 -3.25
CA SER A 332 -14.81 17.53 -3.60
C SER A 332 -15.14 17.46 -5.10
N GLN A 333 -14.14 17.12 -5.94
CA GLN A 333 -14.36 16.93 -7.37
C GLN A 333 -15.00 15.56 -7.62
N ASP A 334 -16.24 15.56 -8.10
CA ASP A 334 -16.95 14.35 -8.55
C ASP A 334 -16.39 13.87 -9.91
N ILE A 335 -15.14 13.41 -9.91
CA ILE A 335 -14.52 12.83 -11.09
C ILE A 335 -14.94 11.36 -11.14
N PRO A 336 -15.72 10.91 -12.14
CA PRO A 336 -16.00 9.49 -12.33
C PRO A 336 -14.68 8.76 -12.52
N ARG A 337 -14.25 7.98 -11.54
CA ARG A 337 -13.08 7.12 -11.70
C ARG A 337 -13.48 5.97 -12.61
N PRO A 338 -12.69 5.65 -13.66
CA PRO A 338 -12.90 4.41 -14.38
C PRO A 338 -12.76 3.27 -13.37
N GLU A 339 -13.79 2.45 -13.27
CA GLU A 339 -13.75 1.21 -12.49
C GLU A 339 -12.65 0.32 -13.09
N GLY A 340 -11.43 0.48 -12.59
CA GLY A 340 -10.34 -0.41 -12.95
C GLY A 340 -10.72 -1.81 -12.47
N ARG A 341 -10.77 -2.78 -13.41
CA ARG A 341 -10.81 -4.19 -13.01
C ARG A 341 -9.68 -4.43 -12.00
N PRO A 342 -9.94 -5.22 -10.93
CA PRO A 342 -8.88 -5.57 -9.99
C PRO A 342 -7.68 -6.08 -10.75
N ALA A 343 -6.51 -5.51 -10.48
CA ALA A 343 -5.29 -6.00 -11.08
C ALA A 343 -5.03 -7.41 -10.56
N ASP A 344 -4.90 -8.38 -11.46
CA ASP A 344 -4.49 -9.73 -11.12
C ASP A 344 -3.18 -9.72 -10.30
N SER A 345 -3.02 -10.70 -9.42
CA SER A 345 -1.78 -10.85 -8.64
C SER A 345 -0.57 -10.94 -9.56
N LEU A 346 0.60 -10.52 -9.06
CA LEU A 346 1.85 -10.59 -9.84
C LEU A 346 2.12 -12.00 -10.37
N SER A 347 1.90 -13.03 -9.55
CA SER A 347 2.07 -14.43 -9.95
C SER A 347 1.07 -14.83 -11.05
N LYS A 348 -0.21 -14.45 -10.94
CA LYS A 348 -1.19 -14.71 -12.00
C LYS A 348 -0.83 -13.99 -13.30
N ARG A 349 -0.41 -12.73 -13.20
CA ARG A 349 0.05 -11.97 -14.38
C ARG A 349 1.27 -12.60 -15.03
N LEU A 350 2.21 -13.10 -14.24
CA LEU A 350 3.40 -13.78 -14.72
C LEU A 350 3.03 -15.08 -15.44
N PHE A 351 2.16 -15.89 -14.83
CA PHE A 351 1.64 -17.13 -15.42
C PHE A 351 0.94 -16.87 -16.75
N THR A 352 0.00 -15.94 -16.80
CA THR A 352 -0.76 -15.61 -18.02
C THR A 352 0.14 -15.02 -19.11
N THR A 353 1.12 -14.19 -18.77
CA THR A 353 2.07 -13.63 -19.74
C THR A 353 2.99 -14.71 -20.33
N ARG A 354 3.46 -15.66 -19.50
CA ARG A 354 4.20 -16.84 -20.00
C ARG A 354 3.33 -17.69 -20.93
N LEU A 355 2.08 -17.89 -20.55
CA LEU A 355 1.12 -18.66 -21.36
C LEU A 355 0.86 -17.98 -22.71
N GLU A 356 0.65 -16.67 -22.73
CA GLU A 356 0.53 -15.88 -23.96
C GLU A 356 1.78 -16.02 -24.84
N LEU A 357 2.98 -15.96 -24.25
CA LEU A 357 4.23 -16.13 -25.00
C LEU A 357 4.30 -17.51 -25.65
N VAL A 358 3.95 -18.59 -24.96
CA VAL A 358 3.86 -19.93 -25.55
C VAL A 358 2.90 -19.95 -26.76
N GLY A 359 1.71 -19.33 -26.60
CA GLY A 359 0.73 -19.27 -27.69
C GLY A 359 1.21 -18.50 -28.92
N GLU A 360 1.95 -17.38 -28.74
CA GLU A 360 2.52 -16.62 -29.87
C GLU A 360 3.66 -17.39 -30.55
N LEU A 361 4.53 -18.04 -29.77
CA LEU A 361 5.63 -18.84 -30.30
C LEU A 361 5.10 -20.06 -31.09
N ASP A 362 4.05 -20.72 -30.61
CA ASP A 362 3.37 -21.81 -31.30
C ASP A 362 2.69 -21.33 -32.61
N ARG A 363 2.04 -20.15 -32.58
CA ARG A 363 1.38 -19.57 -33.76
C ARG A 363 2.38 -19.24 -34.88
N ASP A 364 3.49 -18.61 -34.51
CA ASP A 364 4.48 -18.12 -35.46
C ASP A 364 5.54 -19.19 -35.81
N GLN A 365 5.53 -20.32 -35.09
CA GLN A 365 6.46 -21.45 -35.25
C GLN A 365 7.93 -21.03 -35.13
N VAL A 366 8.24 -20.15 -34.17
CA VAL A 366 9.58 -19.61 -33.92
C VAL A 366 10.09 -20.03 -32.55
N GLU A 367 11.39 -20.04 -32.37
CA GLU A 367 12.10 -20.25 -31.10
C GLU A 367 11.60 -21.47 -30.29
N PRO A 368 11.66 -22.70 -30.80
CA PRO A 368 11.11 -23.87 -30.12
C PRO A 368 11.75 -24.12 -28.74
N THR A 369 13.02 -23.80 -28.58
CA THR A 369 13.71 -23.93 -27.28
C THR A 369 13.12 -22.98 -26.23
N LEU A 370 12.89 -21.73 -26.59
CA LEU A 370 12.26 -20.73 -25.68
C LEU A 370 10.82 -21.16 -25.36
N ARG A 371 10.10 -21.65 -26.34
CA ARG A 371 8.75 -22.18 -26.16
C ARG A 371 8.72 -23.31 -25.13
N ASP A 372 9.62 -24.30 -25.28
CA ASP A 372 9.68 -25.47 -24.40
C ASP A 372 10.16 -25.11 -22.98
N ASP A 373 11.14 -24.22 -22.87
CA ASP A 373 11.59 -23.68 -21.57
C ASP A 373 10.44 -22.96 -20.84
N THR A 374 9.68 -22.14 -21.58
CA THR A 374 8.56 -21.37 -21.01
C THR A 374 7.41 -22.29 -20.59
N ALA A 375 7.07 -23.29 -21.41
CA ALA A 375 6.07 -24.30 -21.08
C ALA A 375 6.49 -25.16 -19.87
N SER A 376 7.78 -25.52 -19.78
CA SER A 376 8.34 -26.27 -18.65
C SER A 376 8.28 -25.47 -17.34
N ALA A 377 8.49 -24.16 -17.40
CA ALA A 377 8.33 -23.28 -16.22
C ALA A 377 6.87 -23.25 -15.74
N LEU A 378 5.90 -23.12 -16.66
CA LEU A 378 4.48 -23.18 -16.35
C LEU A 378 4.08 -24.57 -15.80
N HIS A 379 4.54 -25.64 -16.43
CA HIS A 379 4.32 -27.00 -15.92
C HIS A 379 4.84 -27.18 -14.52
N SER A 380 6.07 -26.72 -14.22
CA SER A 380 6.67 -26.82 -12.89
C SER A 380 5.82 -26.12 -11.82
N GLU A 381 5.24 -24.95 -12.15
CA GLU A 381 4.36 -24.22 -11.27
C GLU A 381 3.06 -24.99 -10.98
N VAL A 382 2.47 -25.62 -12.03
CA VAL A 382 1.24 -26.43 -11.89
C VAL A 382 1.53 -27.77 -11.20
N ALA A 383 2.65 -28.41 -11.51
CA ALA A 383 3.04 -29.68 -10.88
C ALA A 383 3.27 -29.56 -9.37
N ALA A 384 3.68 -28.38 -8.91
CA ALA A 384 3.86 -28.07 -7.48
C ALA A 384 2.55 -27.60 -6.79
N MET A 385 1.41 -27.64 -7.44
CA MET A 385 0.12 -27.33 -6.82
C MET A 385 -0.37 -28.51 -5.99
N ASN A 386 -0.63 -28.27 -4.71
CA ASN A 386 -1.11 -29.30 -3.78
C ASN A 386 -2.62 -29.53 -3.98
N LEU A 387 -2.98 -30.71 -4.48
CA LEU A 387 -4.37 -31.09 -4.79
C LEU A 387 -5.28 -31.18 -3.54
N ASP A 388 -4.71 -31.27 -2.35
CA ASP A 388 -5.46 -31.28 -1.09
C ASP A 388 -5.69 -29.87 -0.53
N ASN A 389 -5.01 -28.85 -1.09
CA ASN A 389 -5.29 -27.46 -0.77
C ASN A 389 -6.73 -27.13 -1.15
N PHE A 390 -7.47 -26.49 -0.27
CA PHE A 390 -8.90 -26.20 -0.46
C PHE A 390 -9.21 -25.44 -1.76
N ILE A 391 -8.38 -24.47 -2.12
CA ILE A 391 -8.56 -23.66 -3.35
C ILE A 391 -8.28 -24.52 -4.57
N VAL A 392 -7.14 -25.22 -4.60
CA VAL A 392 -6.72 -26.10 -5.71
C VAL A 392 -7.71 -27.24 -5.92
N ARG A 393 -8.21 -27.85 -4.83
CA ARG A 393 -9.15 -28.99 -4.87
C ARG A 393 -10.42 -28.71 -5.66
N ARG A 394 -10.91 -27.45 -5.65
CA ARG A 394 -12.08 -27.04 -6.45
C ARG A 394 -11.82 -27.10 -7.95
N LYS A 395 -10.57 -26.91 -8.34
CA LYS A 395 -10.10 -26.93 -9.73
C LYS A 395 -9.31 -28.19 -10.07
N ARG A 396 -9.38 -29.22 -9.21
CA ARG A 396 -8.58 -30.45 -9.24
C ARG A 396 -8.54 -31.10 -10.63
N ARG A 397 -9.69 -31.23 -11.30
CA ARG A 397 -9.75 -31.84 -12.64
C ARG A 397 -8.90 -31.14 -13.68
N PHE A 398 -8.76 -29.81 -13.57
CA PHE A 398 -7.92 -29.02 -14.47
C PHE A 398 -6.46 -29.17 -14.08
N VAL A 399 -6.16 -29.04 -12.79
CA VAL A 399 -4.80 -29.13 -12.28
C VAL A 399 -4.21 -30.53 -12.57
N GLU A 400 -4.93 -31.62 -12.31
CA GLU A 400 -4.48 -32.99 -12.63
C GLU A 400 -4.15 -33.16 -14.12
N LYS A 401 -4.93 -32.56 -15.04
CA LYS A 401 -4.64 -32.62 -16.48
C LYS A 401 -3.29 -31.98 -16.81
N TYR A 402 -3.01 -30.80 -16.25
CA TYR A 402 -1.81 -30.03 -16.59
C TYR A 402 -0.63 -30.29 -15.63
N GLN A 403 -0.77 -31.15 -14.62
CA GLN A 403 0.37 -31.75 -13.93
C GLN A 403 1.09 -32.77 -14.79
N GLU A 404 0.41 -33.31 -15.81
CA GLU A 404 1.03 -34.21 -16.79
C GLU A 404 1.86 -33.42 -17.79
N HIS A 405 3.15 -33.75 -17.91
CA HIS A 405 4.08 -33.05 -18.79
C HIS A 405 3.65 -33.07 -20.27
N ASP A 406 3.04 -34.18 -20.72
CA ASP A 406 2.62 -34.36 -22.11
C ASP A 406 1.51 -33.37 -22.53
N ALA A 407 0.73 -32.84 -21.59
CA ALA A 407 -0.30 -31.85 -21.87
C ALA A 407 0.28 -30.49 -22.37
N TRP A 408 1.57 -30.25 -22.15
CA TRP A 408 2.25 -29.00 -22.54
C TRP A 408 2.94 -29.05 -23.92
N ARG A 409 2.96 -30.21 -24.55
CA ARG A 409 3.58 -30.37 -25.88
C ARG A 409 2.85 -29.60 -27.00
N ALA A 410 1.52 -29.52 -26.89
CA ALA A 410 0.70 -28.75 -27.80
C ALA A 410 -0.52 -28.24 -27.03
N LEU A 411 -0.66 -26.92 -26.91
CA LEU A 411 -1.78 -26.27 -26.27
C LEU A 411 -2.73 -25.70 -27.30
N ASP A 412 -3.96 -26.15 -27.30
CA ASP A 412 -5.00 -25.55 -28.13
C ASP A 412 -5.63 -24.30 -27.48
N LYS A 413 -6.57 -23.67 -28.18
CA LYS A 413 -7.23 -22.45 -27.65
C LYS A 413 -8.04 -22.71 -26.40
N ASP A 414 -8.61 -23.89 -26.24
CA ASP A 414 -9.40 -24.27 -25.06
C ASP A 414 -8.46 -24.54 -23.89
N ASP A 415 -7.33 -25.19 -24.11
CA ASP A 415 -6.26 -25.36 -23.11
C ASP A 415 -5.75 -24.00 -22.61
N MET A 416 -5.44 -23.08 -23.52
CA MET A 416 -5.00 -21.72 -23.18
C MET A 416 -6.04 -20.98 -22.34
N HIS A 417 -7.31 -21.08 -22.72
CA HIS A 417 -8.40 -20.45 -21.97
C HIS A 417 -8.55 -21.05 -20.57
N VAL A 418 -8.56 -22.37 -20.46
CA VAL A 418 -8.68 -23.07 -19.17
C VAL A 418 -7.50 -22.76 -18.26
N LEU A 419 -6.27 -22.80 -18.78
CA LEU A 419 -5.08 -22.44 -18.01
C LEU A 419 -5.15 -21.00 -17.50
N ALA A 420 -5.57 -20.04 -18.31
CA ALA A 420 -5.66 -18.63 -17.93
C ALA A 420 -6.77 -18.33 -16.92
N THR A 421 -7.91 -19.04 -17.01
CA THR A 421 -9.10 -18.72 -16.18
C THR A 421 -9.24 -19.60 -14.95
N GLU A 422 -8.84 -20.88 -15.04
CA GLU A 422 -9.11 -21.88 -14.00
C GLU A 422 -7.87 -22.25 -13.18
N VAL A 423 -6.65 -22.12 -13.77
CA VAL A 423 -5.41 -22.58 -13.16
C VAL A 423 -4.50 -21.42 -12.74
N ALA A 424 -4.40 -20.39 -13.57
CA ALA A 424 -3.54 -19.23 -13.29
C ALA A 424 -3.87 -18.57 -11.95
N GLY A 425 -2.86 -18.42 -11.09
CA GLY A 425 -3.01 -17.78 -9.77
C GLY A 425 -3.49 -18.71 -8.66
N LEU A 426 -3.66 -20.02 -8.92
CA LEU A 426 -3.84 -20.99 -7.85
C LEU A 426 -2.56 -21.10 -7.00
N PRO A 427 -2.68 -21.42 -5.69
CA PRO A 427 -1.52 -21.62 -4.82
C PRO A 427 -0.63 -22.75 -5.31
N SER A 428 0.67 -22.47 -5.44
CA SER A 428 1.72 -23.43 -5.79
C SER A 428 2.77 -23.47 -4.68
N GLU A 429 3.37 -24.63 -4.42
CA GLU A 429 4.43 -24.84 -3.45
C GLU A 429 5.85 -24.56 -4.03
N VAL A 430 5.93 -23.94 -5.20
CA VAL A 430 7.22 -23.44 -5.70
C VAL A 430 7.76 -22.43 -4.68
N GLU A 431 8.97 -22.66 -4.18
CA GLU A 431 9.63 -21.80 -3.21
C GLU A 431 9.61 -20.33 -3.68
N GLY A 432 9.29 -19.44 -2.72
CA GLY A 432 9.02 -18.04 -2.97
C GLY A 432 10.17 -17.35 -3.69
N GLU A 433 9.96 -17.04 -4.96
CA GLU A 433 10.85 -16.15 -5.70
C GLU A 433 10.69 -14.73 -5.17
N ASP A 434 11.80 -13.99 -5.18
CA ASP A 434 11.87 -12.57 -4.84
C ASP A 434 10.87 -11.76 -5.70
N GLU A 435 10.14 -10.84 -5.09
CA GLU A 435 9.15 -10.00 -5.78
C GLU A 435 9.79 -9.16 -6.89
N GLU A 436 11.00 -8.64 -6.68
CA GLU A 436 11.72 -7.84 -7.66
C GLU A 436 12.12 -8.69 -8.88
N ALA A 437 12.60 -9.91 -8.65
CA ALA A 437 12.89 -10.86 -9.73
C ALA A 437 11.63 -11.17 -10.56
N LYS A 438 10.46 -11.35 -9.91
CA LYS A 438 9.17 -11.56 -10.59
C LYS A 438 8.73 -10.35 -11.41
N ARG A 439 8.95 -9.13 -10.92
CA ARG A 439 8.64 -7.90 -11.63
C ARG A 439 9.52 -7.74 -12.88
N PHE A 440 10.80 -8.04 -12.75
CA PHE A 440 11.73 -8.03 -13.87
C PHE A 440 11.40 -9.11 -14.90
N ASP A 441 11.10 -10.33 -14.48
CA ASP A 441 10.63 -11.39 -15.37
C ASP A 441 9.39 -10.94 -16.15
N LEU A 442 8.41 -10.31 -15.50
CA LEU A 442 7.21 -9.82 -16.17
C LEU A 442 7.51 -8.72 -17.19
N LEU A 443 8.46 -7.83 -16.90
CA LEU A 443 8.92 -6.80 -17.84
C LEU A 443 9.51 -7.44 -19.10
N LEU A 444 10.45 -8.39 -18.94
CA LEU A 444 11.11 -9.04 -20.07
C LEU A 444 10.16 -9.92 -20.90
N LEU A 445 9.24 -10.65 -20.26
CA LEU A 445 8.24 -11.44 -20.98
C LEU A 445 7.29 -10.55 -21.79
N ARG A 446 6.88 -9.41 -21.27
CA ARG A 446 6.09 -8.43 -22.01
C ARG A 446 6.86 -7.79 -23.15
N LEU A 447 8.15 -7.55 -22.95
CA LEU A 447 9.04 -7.04 -23.99
C LEU A 447 9.20 -8.06 -25.13
N GLN A 448 9.33 -9.36 -24.81
CA GLN A 448 9.33 -10.44 -25.80
C GLN A 448 8.01 -10.51 -26.59
N LEU A 449 6.86 -10.38 -25.91
CA LEU A 449 5.55 -10.30 -26.56
C LEU A 449 5.43 -9.07 -27.46
N ALA A 450 5.88 -7.90 -26.97
CA ALA A 450 5.85 -6.67 -27.76
C ALA A 450 6.75 -6.73 -29.00
N LEU A 451 7.88 -7.44 -28.91
CA LEU A 451 8.74 -7.71 -30.06
C LEU A 451 8.02 -8.58 -31.11
N LEU A 452 7.41 -9.69 -30.68
CA LEU A 452 6.65 -10.59 -31.56
C LEU A 452 5.46 -9.90 -32.23
N ARG A 453 4.74 -9.08 -31.48
CA ARG A 453 3.52 -8.39 -31.93
C ARG A 453 3.78 -7.05 -32.61
N HIS A 454 5.04 -6.61 -32.68
CA HIS A 454 5.44 -5.28 -33.17
C HIS A 454 4.69 -4.12 -32.50
N GLU A 455 4.53 -4.19 -31.17
CA GLU A 455 3.79 -3.20 -30.40
C GLU A 455 4.63 -1.93 -30.15
N ALA A 456 3.98 -0.75 -30.20
CA ALA A 456 4.62 0.52 -29.89
C ALA A 456 5.16 0.61 -28.45
N ALA A 457 4.64 -0.21 -27.54
CA ALA A 457 5.08 -0.30 -26.15
C ALA A 457 6.51 -0.85 -25.99
N PHE A 458 7.06 -1.51 -27.03
CA PHE A 458 8.40 -2.07 -27.04
C PHE A 458 9.46 -1.03 -26.63
N LYS A 459 9.46 0.15 -27.27
CA LYS A 459 10.46 1.21 -26.99
C LYS A 459 10.48 1.63 -25.53
N ARG A 460 9.32 1.90 -24.93
CA ARG A 460 9.23 2.29 -23.53
C ARG A 460 9.73 1.21 -22.56
N MET A 461 9.44 -0.07 -22.87
CA MET A 461 9.88 -1.18 -22.04
C MET A 461 11.39 -1.44 -22.21
N SER A 462 11.94 -1.28 -23.43
CA SER A 462 13.38 -1.38 -23.65
C SER A 462 14.14 -0.27 -22.91
N ASP A 463 13.65 0.98 -22.92
CA ASP A 463 14.24 2.07 -22.16
C ASP A 463 14.29 1.74 -20.65
N THR A 464 13.21 1.16 -20.10
CA THR A 464 13.23 0.70 -18.68
C THR A 464 14.29 -0.38 -18.43
N VAL A 465 14.55 -1.29 -19.37
CA VAL A 465 15.61 -2.30 -19.22
C VAL A 465 16.99 -1.66 -19.28
N VAL A 466 17.19 -0.64 -20.13
CA VAL A 466 18.43 0.15 -20.20
C VAL A 466 18.67 0.86 -18.85
N ASP A 467 17.66 1.51 -18.29
CA ASP A 467 17.77 2.17 -16.98
C ASP A 467 18.17 1.18 -15.87
N ILE A 468 17.54 -0.02 -15.84
CA ILE A 468 17.92 -1.08 -14.89
C ILE A 468 19.37 -1.54 -15.12
N ALA A 469 19.81 -1.64 -16.37
CA ALA A 469 21.18 -2.02 -16.68
C ALA A 469 22.19 -0.95 -16.22
N ALA A 470 21.89 0.33 -16.38
CA ALA A 470 22.70 1.44 -15.89
C ALA A 470 22.82 1.42 -14.35
N GLU A 471 21.72 1.19 -13.64
CA GLU A 471 21.73 1.03 -12.18
C GLU A 471 22.59 -0.17 -11.73
N LEU A 472 22.52 -1.30 -12.44
CA LEU A 472 23.37 -2.46 -12.15
C LEU A 472 24.84 -2.18 -12.44
N GLU A 473 25.17 -1.39 -13.45
CA GLU A 473 26.55 -1.02 -13.77
C GLU A 473 27.21 -0.27 -12.60
N LEU A 474 26.50 0.62 -11.92
CA LEU A 474 26.98 1.32 -10.73
C LEU A 474 27.37 0.35 -9.59
N LEU A 475 26.79 -0.85 -9.58
CA LEU A 475 27.07 -1.92 -8.63
C LEU A 475 28.17 -2.90 -9.12
N GLY A 476 28.92 -2.55 -10.15
CA GLY A 476 29.96 -3.40 -10.76
C GLY A 476 31.11 -3.81 -9.83
N ASN A 477 31.23 -3.21 -8.65
CA ASN A 477 32.13 -3.63 -7.59
C ASN A 477 31.70 -4.95 -6.92
N LEU A 478 30.42 -5.31 -7.00
CA LEU A 478 29.88 -6.57 -6.44
C LEU A 478 30.27 -7.75 -7.34
N PRO A 479 30.84 -8.85 -6.81
CA PRO A 479 31.28 -9.99 -7.62
C PRO A 479 30.17 -10.60 -8.49
N MET A 480 28.93 -10.64 -7.98
CA MET A 480 27.76 -11.17 -8.69
C MET A 480 27.43 -10.32 -9.92
N VAL A 481 27.46 -9.00 -9.80
CA VAL A 481 27.19 -8.06 -10.90
C VAL A 481 28.35 -8.07 -11.89
N ARG A 482 29.59 -8.06 -11.40
CA ARG A 482 30.82 -8.06 -12.24
C ARG A 482 30.84 -9.20 -13.24
N THR A 483 30.32 -10.38 -12.89
CA THR A 483 30.27 -11.54 -13.78
C THR A 483 29.41 -11.28 -15.05
N HIS A 484 28.49 -10.33 -14.98
CA HIS A 484 27.56 -9.99 -16.06
C HIS A 484 27.80 -8.61 -16.68
N MET A 485 28.89 -7.92 -16.32
CA MET A 485 29.20 -6.55 -16.78
C MET A 485 29.25 -6.41 -18.30
N ALA A 486 29.75 -7.41 -19.03
CA ALA A 486 29.77 -7.35 -20.49
C ALA A 486 28.34 -7.23 -21.06
N LEU A 487 27.42 -8.06 -20.59
CA LEU A 487 26.00 -8.01 -21.00
C LEU A 487 25.33 -6.71 -20.55
N ILE A 488 25.60 -6.26 -19.33
CA ILE A 488 25.07 -5.02 -18.78
C ILE A 488 25.49 -3.81 -19.62
N ALA A 489 26.75 -3.75 -20.06
CA ALA A 489 27.23 -2.69 -20.94
C ALA A 489 26.66 -2.77 -22.37
N GLU A 490 26.52 -3.99 -22.93
CA GLU A 490 25.93 -4.19 -24.26
C GLU A 490 24.49 -3.73 -24.35
N ILE A 491 23.66 -4.01 -23.33
CA ILE A 491 22.23 -3.64 -23.28
C ILE A 491 22.05 -2.10 -23.32
N GLN A 492 23.03 -1.33 -22.91
CA GLN A 492 22.97 0.13 -22.90
C GLN A 492 23.29 0.76 -24.28
N THR A 493 23.67 -0.04 -25.27
CA THR A 493 23.99 0.44 -26.62
C THR A 493 22.80 0.39 -27.56
N GLU A 494 22.66 1.37 -28.46
CA GLU A 494 21.60 1.37 -29.47
C GLU A 494 21.72 0.20 -30.44
N GLU A 495 22.94 -0.20 -30.78
CA GLU A 495 23.24 -1.29 -31.69
C GLU A 495 22.65 -2.62 -31.19
N TRP A 496 22.72 -2.89 -29.88
CA TRP A 496 22.16 -4.09 -29.29
C TRP A 496 20.66 -4.20 -29.49
N TRP A 497 19.93 -3.08 -29.45
CA TRP A 497 18.47 -3.04 -29.63
C TRP A 497 18.02 -3.06 -31.09
N GLN A 498 18.90 -2.71 -32.04
CA GLN A 498 18.56 -2.78 -33.48
C GLN A 498 18.38 -4.21 -33.97
N ASP A 499 19.21 -5.14 -33.47
CA ASP A 499 19.22 -6.54 -33.86
C ASP A 499 18.73 -7.47 -32.72
N VAL A 500 17.98 -6.96 -31.76
CA VAL A 500 17.53 -7.73 -30.61
C VAL A 500 16.63 -8.90 -31.01
N THR A 501 16.90 -10.06 -30.42
CA THR A 501 16.14 -11.29 -30.64
C THR A 501 15.51 -11.80 -29.34
N LEU A 502 14.52 -12.72 -29.48
CA LEU A 502 13.89 -13.33 -28.30
C LEU A 502 14.89 -14.07 -27.39
N PRO A 503 15.83 -14.88 -27.93
CA PRO A 503 16.87 -15.50 -27.11
C PRO A 503 17.75 -14.51 -26.35
N MET A 504 18.09 -13.36 -26.95
CA MET A 504 18.86 -12.31 -26.29
C MET A 504 18.09 -11.75 -25.08
N LEU A 505 16.81 -11.45 -25.25
CA LEU A 505 15.95 -11.00 -24.13
C LEU A 505 15.80 -12.05 -23.03
N GLU A 506 15.72 -13.33 -23.40
CA GLU A 506 15.67 -14.43 -22.45
C GLU A 506 16.99 -14.60 -21.68
N GLU A 507 18.12 -14.37 -22.34
CA GLU A 507 19.43 -14.35 -21.69
C GLU A 507 19.53 -13.23 -20.67
N VAL A 508 19.09 -12.01 -21.02
CA VAL A 508 18.99 -10.86 -20.10
C VAL A 508 18.13 -11.23 -18.90
N ARG A 509 16.94 -11.78 -19.13
CA ARG A 509 16.03 -12.21 -18.07
C ARG A 509 16.72 -13.19 -17.11
N LYS A 510 17.30 -14.28 -17.64
CA LYS A 510 17.93 -15.33 -16.83
C LYS A 510 19.14 -14.83 -16.03
N LYS A 511 19.97 -13.98 -16.62
CA LYS A 511 21.21 -13.51 -16.00
C LYS A 511 21.00 -12.36 -15.00
N LEU A 512 20.07 -11.44 -15.26
CA LEU A 512 19.92 -10.24 -14.46
C LEU A 512 18.81 -10.32 -13.39
N ARG A 513 17.85 -11.23 -13.50
CA ARG A 513 16.69 -11.33 -12.59
C ARG A 513 17.07 -11.42 -11.11
N SER A 514 18.15 -12.10 -10.77
CA SER A 514 18.61 -12.24 -9.39
C SER A 514 19.40 -11.02 -8.89
N LEU A 515 19.84 -10.16 -9.80
CA LEU A 515 20.64 -8.97 -9.51
C LEU A 515 19.77 -7.73 -9.26
N VAL A 516 18.57 -7.67 -9.86
CA VAL A 516 17.68 -6.51 -9.76
C VAL A 516 17.33 -6.16 -8.30
N ARG A 517 17.27 -7.14 -7.42
CA ARG A 517 17.07 -6.93 -5.97
C ARG A 517 18.22 -6.17 -5.28
N LEU A 518 19.39 -6.10 -5.92
CA LEU A 518 20.55 -5.38 -5.40
C LEU A 518 20.47 -3.89 -5.70
N ILE A 519 19.64 -3.51 -6.66
CA ILE A 519 19.33 -2.11 -6.96
C ILE A 519 18.53 -1.60 -5.76
N GLU A 520 19.14 -0.77 -4.95
CA GLU A 520 18.46 -0.09 -3.87
C GLU A 520 17.38 0.80 -4.50
N LYS A 521 16.11 0.54 -4.19
CA LYS A 521 15.00 1.39 -4.65
C LYS A 521 15.29 2.82 -4.25
N ASP A 522 15.54 3.62 -5.27
CA ASP A 522 15.62 5.08 -5.21
C ASP A 522 16.07 5.62 -3.84
N ARG A 523 17.34 5.48 -3.52
CA ARG A 523 18.00 6.46 -2.67
C ARG A 523 18.37 7.65 -3.55
N ARG A 524 17.35 8.31 -4.13
CA ARG A 524 17.57 9.69 -4.54
C ARG A 524 18.15 10.39 -3.34
N LYS A 525 19.29 11.02 -3.53
CA LYS A 525 19.95 11.82 -2.49
C LYS A 525 18.88 12.71 -1.88
N LEU A 526 18.70 12.62 -0.55
CA LEU A 526 17.76 13.49 0.13
C LEU A 526 18.33 14.89 0.08
N LEU A 527 17.61 15.80 -0.55
CA LEU A 527 18.00 17.20 -0.65
C LEU A 527 17.21 18.02 0.38
N TYR A 528 17.94 18.84 1.11
CA TYR A 528 17.39 19.78 2.08
C TYR A 528 17.60 21.19 1.56
N THR A 529 16.53 21.98 1.55
CA THR A 529 16.52 23.35 1.04
C THR A 529 15.85 24.27 2.03
N ASP A 530 16.12 25.56 1.91
CA ASP A 530 15.52 26.62 2.71
C ASP A 530 14.91 27.71 1.79
N PHE A 531 14.27 27.27 0.72
CA PHE A 531 13.58 28.19 -0.20
C PHE A 531 12.31 28.74 0.44
N THR A 532 12.04 30.02 0.24
CA THR A 532 10.86 30.70 0.78
C THR A 532 9.59 30.19 0.11
N ASP A 533 8.80 29.41 0.83
CA ASP A 533 7.47 28.98 0.38
C ASP A 533 6.43 30.08 0.66
N GLU A 534 5.35 30.09 -0.10
CA GLU A 534 4.24 30.98 0.13
C GLU A 534 3.05 30.20 0.70
N MET A 535 2.62 30.61 1.90
CA MET A 535 1.39 30.13 2.50
C MET A 535 0.27 31.11 2.19
N GLY A 536 -0.77 30.65 1.50
CA GLY A 536 -1.97 31.42 1.24
C GLY A 536 -2.86 31.55 2.47
N GLU A 537 -3.93 32.34 2.32
CA GLU A 537 -4.91 32.49 3.40
C GLU A 537 -5.65 31.17 3.67
N ALA A 538 -5.73 30.82 4.94
CA ALA A 538 -6.47 29.64 5.39
C ALA A 538 -7.98 29.87 5.20
N SER A 539 -8.68 28.90 4.66
CA SER A 539 -10.13 28.95 4.47
C SER A 539 -10.82 27.78 5.17
N MET A 540 -11.97 28.07 5.79
CA MET A 540 -12.80 27.02 6.36
C MET A 540 -13.53 26.29 5.23
N VAL A 541 -13.54 24.97 5.31
CA VAL A 541 -14.25 24.07 4.40
C VAL A 541 -15.41 23.46 5.15
N ASP A 542 -16.64 23.69 4.66
CA ASP A 542 -17.89 23.17 5.23
C ASP A 542 -18.15 21.74 4.77
#